data_5ee6aa92299a02f22f4d90463093f9dc
#
_entry.id   5ee6aa92299a02f22f4d90463093f9dc
#
_cell.length_a   1.000
_cell.length_b   1.000
_cell.length_c   1.000
_cell.angle_alpha   90.00
_cell.angle_beta   90.00
_cell.angle_gamma   90.00
#
_symmetry.space_group_name_H-M   'P 1'
#
loop_
_entity.id
_entity.type
_entity.pdbx_description
1 polymer ?
#
loop_
_entity_poly.entity_id
_entity_poly.type
_entity_poly.pdbx_seq_one_letter_code
_entity_poly.pdbx_strand_id
1 'polypeptide(L)'
;MVIDDGTNKTEIRYSGEIKFSDDETTIVKISKFGYLEYQKNEVKLFASNTKTGELKFDIMNRNEHVNPESEEGKKLIASVIQDLISIGFDAPGRIQRVAQKGGLQAVVKETDHIQSDFAKSNYLEFALKSDSIEKTLLAEIAQKIEKQIGSDFEKGKLLKLFPEKLMQDSTISTNYFKAVNSIGSDFEKANALKSRINSSLTTKQTEAIIEVSNTIGSDFEKANVLKLIIEHAVFQEINLKLMTQSIDQIGSDFEKCNLLKAAIDKSLMNEVNFMCLINSTSKIGSEYDRENLLKQFTEKELSTDQQWNELIANTTQIGSEFERGNVLIQIAGKMPKNEALKETYMKAAKTINSENELGRAVKAIN
;
A
#
# COMPACT_ATOMS: atom_id res chain seq x y z
N MET A 1 18.45 10.17 -24.09
CA MET A 1 18.36 9.80 -22.66
C MET A 1 19.74 10.00 -22.05
N VAL A 2 19.83 10.60 -20.87
CA VAL A 2 21.08 10.73 -20.13
C VAL A 2 20.87 10.03 -18.81
N ILE A 3 21.77 9.12 -18.45
CA ILE A 3 21.77 8.42 -17.17
C ILE A 3 23.10 8.80 -16.50
N ASP A 4 23.02 9.38 -15.32
CA ASP A 4 24.18 9.78 -14.52
C ASP A 4 24.02 9.13 -13.14
N ASP A 5 24.91 8.22 -12.77
CA ASP A 5 24.91 7.52 -11.48
C ASP A 5 25.88 8.16 -10.47
N GLY A 6 26.40 9.36 -10.78
CA GLY A 6 27.37 10.09 -9.96
C GLY A 6 28.82 9.68 -10.18
N THR A 7 29.05 8.54 -10.83
CA THR A 7 30.39 8.02 -11.20
C THR A 7 30.56 7.87 -12.70
N ASN A 8 29.48 7.52 -13.41
CA ASN A 8 29.50 7.29 -14.83
C ASN A 8 28.30 7.99 -15.49
N LYS A 9 28.58 8.74 -16.55
CA LYS A 9 27.55 9.35 -17.38
C LYS A 9 27.38 8.53 -18.66
N THR A 10 26.14 8.02 -18.87
CA THR A 10 25.77 7.35 -20.10
C THR A 10 24.83 8.24 -20.90
N GLU A 11 25.20 8.55 -22.12
CA GLU A 11 24.38 9.31 -23.05
C GLU A 11 23.91 8.42 -24.19
N ILE A 12 22.60 8.41 -24.44
CA ILE A 12 21.97 7.60 -25.48
C ILE A 12 21.04 8.49 -26.28
N ARG A 13 21.25 8.52 -27.59
CA ARG A 13 20.34 9.13 -28.55
C ARG A 13 19.99 8.12 -29.62
N TYR A 14 18.77 8.02 -29.98
CA TYR A 14 18.33 7.10 -31.04
C TYR A 14 17.12 7.61 -31.78
N SER A 15 16.93 7.10 -32.98
CA SER A 15 15.76 7.34 -33.81
C SER A 15 15.41 6.07 -34.57
N GLY A 16 14.11 5.77 -34.62
CA GLY A 16 13.59 4.60 -35.30
C GLY A 16 13.61 3.32 -34.46
N GLU A 17 13.15 2.23 -35.06
CA GLU A 17 13.16 0.90 -34.46
C GLU A 17 14.56 0.30 -34.57
N ILE A 18 15.09 -0.25 -33.50
CA ILE A 18 16.39 -0.91 -33.40
C ILE A 18 16.13 -2.33 -32.88
N LYS A 19 16.71 -3.34 -33.59
CA LYS A 19 16.64 -4.73 -33.15
C LYS A 19 18.03 -5.31 -32.97
N PHE A 20 18.21 -6.03 -31.87
CA PHE A 20 19.42 -6.79 -31.58
C PHE A 20 19.31 -8.22 -32.17
N SER A 21 20.45 -8.88 -32.36
CA SER A 21 20.53 -10.30 -32.68
C SER A 21 19.95 -11.16 -31.57
N ASP A 22 19.59 -12.41 -31.87
CA ASP A 22 19.01 -13.34 -30.86
C ASP A 22 19.98 -13.71 -29.75
N ASP A 23 21.28 -13.60 -29.98
CA ASP A 23 22.35 -13.79 -29.00
C ASP A 23 22.76 -12.47 -28.30
N GLU A 24 22.10 -11.36 -28.67
CA GLU A 24 22.30 -10.04 -28.04
C GLU A 24 23.76 -9.53 -28.17
N THR A 25 24.46 -9.90 -29.24
CA THR A 25 25.85 -9.51 -29.50
C THR A 25 26.01 -8.42 -30.56
N THR A 26 25.00 -8.19 -31.42
CA THR A 26 25.07 -7.18 -32.50
C THR A 26 23.69 -6.54 -32.76
N ILE A 27 23.69 -5.45 -33.52
CA ILE A 27 22.48 -4.80 -34.02
C ILE A 27 22.20 -5.40 -35.40
N VAL A 28 21.03 -5.99 -35.61
CA VAL A 28 20.64 -6.63 -36.89
C VAL A 28 19.71 -5.75 -37.72
N LYS A 29 19.05 -4.76 -37.10
CA LYS A 29 18.15 -3.85 -37.80
C LYS A 29 18.15 -2.47 -37.15
N ILE A 30 18.22 -1.46 -37.97
CA ILE A 30 17.83 -0.09 -37.65
C ILE A 30 16.86 0.34 -38.74
N SER A 31 15.72 0.95 -38.41
CA SER A 31 14.78 1.42 -39.44
C SER A 31 15.43 2.47 -40.35
N LYS A 32 14.86 2.66 -41.55
CA LYS A 32 15.41 3.60 -42.57
C LYS A 32 15.54 5.00 -41.97
N PHE A 33 16.72 5.62 -42.12
CA PHE A 33 17.12 6.89 -41.50
C PHE A 33 17.18 6.88 -39.98
N GLY A 34 17.08 5.70 -39.34
CA GLY A 34 17.28 5.55 -37.92
C GLY A 34 18.78 5.53 -37.56
N TYR A 35 19.03 5.77 -36.27
CA TYR A 35 20.38 5.71 -35.72
C TYR A 35 20.34 5.38 -34.21
N LEU A 36 21.47 4.91 -33.69
CA LEU A 36 21.79 4.77 -32.30
C LEU A 36 23.13 5.47 -32.03
N GLU A 37 23.15 6.38 -31.09
CA GLU A 37 24.35 7.00 -30.56
C GLU A 37 24.42 6.66 -29.07
N TYR A 38 25.52 6.06 -28.66
CA TYR A 38 25.79 5.66 -27.30
C TYR A 38 27.16 6.18 -26.88
N GLN A 39 27.25 6.74 -25.70
CA GLN A 39 28.50 7.15 -25.07
C GLN A 39 28.46 6.83 -23.58
N LYS A 40 29.48 6.08 -23.12
CA LYS A 40 29.73 5.84 -21.69
C LYS A 40 31.24 5.74 -21.49
N ASN A 41 31.74 6.56 -20.57
CA ASN A 41 33.18 6.66 -20.33
C ASN A 41 33.97 6.93 -21.63
N GLU A 42 34.92 6.07 -21.93
CA GLU A 42 35.78 6.16 -23.12
C GLU A 42 35.18 5.50 -24.37
N VAL A 43 34.05 4.79 -24.26
CA VAL A 43 33.41 4.07 -25.35
C VAL A 43 32.31 4.91 -25.99
N LYS A 44 32.39 5.06 -27.32
CA LYS A 44 31.36 5.68 -28.14
C LYS A 44 30.98 4.71 -29.25
N LEU A 45 29.69 4.53 -29.48
CA LEU A 45 29.14 3.78 -30.61
C LEU A 45 28.14 4.65 -31.36
N PHE A 46 28.35 4.79 -32.65
CA PHE A 46 27.36 5.31 -33.58
C PHE A 46 26.98 4.20 -34.56
N ALA A 47 25.70 3.82 -34.61
CA ALA A 47 25.17 2.86 -35.56
C ALA A 47 24.04 3.50 -36.35
N SER A 48 24.00 3.36 -37.63
CA SER A 48 22.98 3.96 -38.49
C SER A 48 22.62 3.06 -39.70
N ASN A 49 21.41 3.28 -40.21
CA ASN A 49 21.01 2.64 -41.46
C ASN A 49 21.19 3.62 -42.62
N THR A 50 21.97 3.21 -43.62
CA THR A 50 22.21 4.01 -44.82
C THR A 50 20.98 4.07 -45.72
N LYS A 51 21.01 4.95 -46.73
CA LYS A 51 19.96 5.04 -47.74
C LYS A 51 19.78 3.71 -48.52
N THR A 52 20.84 2.91 -48.62
CA THR A 52 20.87 1.60 -49.31
C THR A 52 20.40 0.45 -48.45
N GLY A 53 20.13 0.68 -47.15
CA GLY A 53 19.66 -0.36 -46.22
C GLY A 53 20.78 -1.08 -45.47
N GLU A 54 22.03 -0.66 -45.66
CA GLU A 54 23.18 -1.23 -44.96
C GLU A 54 23.36 -0.60 -43.57
N LEU A 55 23.68 -1.41 -42.55
CA LEU A 55 24.07 -0.94 -41.25
C LEU A 55 25.55 -0.50 -41.26
N LYS A 56 25.78 0.69 -40.74
CA LYS A 56 27.13 1.22 -40.54
C LYS A 56 27.37 1.43 -39.05
N PHE A 57 28.52 1.00 -38.62
CA PHE A 57 29.01 1.16 -37.23
C PHE A 57 30.27 2.02 -37.23
N ASP A 58 30.34 2.97 -36.32
CA ASP A 58 31.53 3.72 -35.96
C ASP A 58 31.74 3.59 -34.48
N ILE A 59 32.87 3.03 -34.08
CA ILE A 59 33.20 2.74 -32.68
C ILE A 59 34.48 3.46 -32.33
N MET A 60 34.46 4.14 -31.19
CA MET A 60 35.64 4.72 -30.59
C MET A 60 35.84 4.19 -29.18
N ASN A 61 37.09 3.86 -28.85
CA ASN A 61 37.54 3.52 -27.51
C ASN A 61 38.77 4.35 -27.20
N ARG A 62 38.79 5.10 -26.09
CA ARG A 62 39.88 6.04 -25.73
C ARG A 62 40.25 7.05 -26.83
N ASN A 63 39.21 7.52 -27.54
CA ASN A 63 39.34 8.42 -28.70
C ASN A 63 40.06 7.82 -29.93
N GLU A 64 40.27 6.50 -29.99
CA GLU A 64 40.77 5.79 -31.15
C GLU A 64 39.64 5.02 -31.85
N HIS A 65 39.63 5.05 -33.18
CA HIS A 65 38.65 4.26 -33.95
C HIS A 65 38.98 2.76 -33.89
N VAL A 66 37.97 1.94 -33.60
CA VAL A 66 38.11 0.51 -33.54
C VAL A 66 37.32 -0.10 -34.73
N ASN A 67 37.94 -1.01 -35.46
CA ASN A 67 37.28 -1.71 -36.57
C ASN A 67 36.10 -2.56 -36.00
N PRO A 68 34.84 -2.29 -36.41
CA PRO A 68 33.66 -3.02 -35.94
C PRO A 68 33.71 -4.54 -36.18
N GLU A 69 34.41 -4.99 -37.26
CA GLU A 69 34.55 -6.40 -37.61
C GLU A 69 35.69 -7.10 -36.86
N SER A 70 36.55 -6.37 -36.15
CA SER A 70 37.57 -6.98 -35.29
C SER A 70 36.98 -7.65 -34.06
N GLU A 71 37.71 -8.56 -33.45
CA GLU A 71 37.28 -9.20 -32.18
C GLU A 71 37.05 -8.16 -31.06
N GLU A 72 37.85 -7.09 -31.03
CA GLU A 72 37.68 -5.98 -30.10
C GLU A 72 36.40 -5.21 -30.40
N GLY A 73 36.15 -4.85 -31.66
CA GLY A 73 34.95 -4.14 -32.08
C GLY A 73 33.67 -4.91 -31.78
N LYS A 74 33.64 -6.23 -32.06
CA LYS A 74 32.51 -7.09 -31.72
C LYS A 74 32.24 -7.15 -30.22
N LYS A 75 33.30 -7.25 -29.41
CA LYS A 75 33.16 -7.22 -27.92
C LYS A 75 32.61 -5.88 -27.41
N LEU A 76 33.05 -4.78 -27.97
CA LEU A 76 32.55 -3.45 -27.61
C LEU A 76 31.08 -3.28 -27.99
N ILE A 77 30.67 -3.71 -29.20
CA ILE A 77 29.26 -3.70 -29.62
C ILE A 77 28.41 -4.54 -28.65
N ALA A 78 28.81 -5.77 -28.35
CA ALA A 78 28.12 -6.62 -27.40
C ALA A 78 28.00 -6.00 -26.00
N SER A 79 29.07 -5.37 -25.50
CA SER A 79 29.05 -4.69 -24.21
C SER A 79 28.07 -3.50 -24.20
N VAL A 80 28.03 -2.70 -25.27
CA VAL A 80 27.06 -1.61 -25.41
C VAL A 80 25.62 -2.13 -25.42
N ILE A 81 25.37 -3.24 -26.12
CA ILE A 81 24.04 -3.87 -26.15
C ILE A 81 23.64 -4.35 -24.75
N GLN A 82 24.54 -4.99 -24.00
CA GLN A 82 24.24 -5.41 -22.62
C GLN A 82 23.95 -4.21 -21.72
N ASP A 83 24.67 -3.10 -21.83
CA ASP A 83 24.37 -1.86 -21.12
C ASP A 83 22.96 -1.34 -21.50
N LEU A 84 22.61 -1.31 -22.79
CA LEU A 84 21.30 -0.89 -23.27
C LEU A 84 20.18 -1.77 -22.73
N ILE A 85 20.38 -3.08 -22.70
CA ILE A 85 19.44 -4.06 -22.14
C ILE A 85 19.26 -3.81 -20.62
N SER A 86 20.35 -3.57 -19.91
CA SER A 86 20.30 -3.37 -18.46
C SER A 86 19.47 -2.17 -18.03
N ILE A 87 19.35 -1.15 -18.88
CA ILE A 87 18.52 0.04 -18.66
C ILE A 87 17.13 -0.09 -19.28
N GLY A 88 16.81 -1.22 -19.93
CA GLY A 88 15.48 -1.52 -20.47
C GLY A 88 15.25 -1.13 -21.92
N PHE A 89 16.30 -0.92 -22.70
CA PHE A 89 16.15 -0.68 -24.14
C PHE A 89 15.53 -1.92 -24.83
N ASP A 90 14.55 -1.71 -25.72
CA ASP A 90 13.77 -2.79 -26.39
C ASP A 90 13.12 -3.80 -25.40
N ALA A 91 12.81 -3.39 -24.16
CA ALA A 91 12.22 -4.31 -23.18
C ALA A 91 11.00 -5.07 -23.70
N PRO A 92 10.00 -4.47 -24.39
CA PRO A 92 8.85 -5.21 -24.91
C PRO A 92 9.22 -6.31 -25.90
N GLY A 93 10.11 -6.02 -26.85
CA GLY A 93 10.56 -7.01 -27.83
C GLY A 93 11.38 -8.14 -27.18
N ARG A 94 12.25 -7.78 -26.25
CA ARG A 94 13.09 -8.74 -25.52
C ARG A 94 12.26 -9.66 -24.62
N ILE A 95 11.28 -9.14 -23.90
CA ILE A 95 10.37 -9.93 -23.06
C ILE A 95 9.70 -11.05 -23.90
N GLN A 96 9.21 -10.72 -25.09
CA GLN A 96 8.60 -11.71 -26.00
C GLN A 96 9.59 -12.80 -26.41
N ARG A 97 10.82 -12.42 -26.79
CA ARG A 97 11.86 -13.40 -27.17
C ARG A 97 12.25 -14.33 -26.01
N VAL A 98 12.43 -13.75 -24.81
CA VAL A 98 12.76 -14.52 -23.59
C VAL A 98 11.61 -15.45 -23.23
N ALA A 99 10.36 -14.97 -23.27
CA ALA A 99 9.19 -15.79 -22.99
C ALA A 99 9.03 -16.97 -23.98
N GLN A 100 9.32 -16.77 -25.26
CA GLN A 100 9.27 -17.85 -26.27
C GLN A 100 10.35 -18.93 -26.02
N LYS A 101 11.52 -18.54 -25.54
CA LYS A 101 12.64 -19.47 -25.30
C LYS A 101 12.54 -20.23 -23.97
N GLY A 102 12.07 -19.59 -22.90
CA GLY A 102 12.14 -20.16 -21.55
C GLY A 102 10.91 -19.90 -20.66
N GLY A 103 9.80 -19.43 -21.24
CA GLY A 103 8.56 -19.20 -20.52
C GLY A 103 8.65 -18.06 -19.51
N LEU A 104 7.64 -17.99 -18.63
CA LEU A 104 7.53 -16.93 -17.61
C LEU A 104 8.67 -16.96 -16.60
N GLN A 105 9.18 -18.14 -16.26
CA GLN A 105 10.31 -18.29 -15.33
C GLN A 105 11.56 -17.57 -15.84
N ALA A 106 11.87 -17.72 -17.15
CA ALA A 106 12.99 -17.02 -17.75
C ALA A 106 12.78 -15.50 -17.76
N VAL A 107 11.57 -15.03 -18.06
CA VAL A 107 11.22 -13.60 -18.02
C VAL A 107 11.45 -13.01 -16.63
N VAL A 108 10.99 -13.68 -15.58
CA VAL A 108 11.17 -13.22 -14.18
C VAL A 108 12.64 -13.27 -13.79
N LYS A 109 13.40 -14.28 -14.19
CA LYS A 109 14.83 -14.39 -13.91
C LYS A 109 15.66 -13.26 -14.54
N GLU A 110 15.27 -12.78 -15.72
CA GLU A 110 15.97 -11.68 -16.40
C GLU A 110 16.04 -10.41 -15.58
N THR A 111 15.10 -10.18 -14.65
CA THR A 111 15.14 -9.00 -13.77
C THR A 111 16.39 -8.92 -12.90
N ASP A 112 17.10 -10.04 -12.70
CA ASP A 112 18.36 -10.07 -11.96
C ASP A 112 19.51 -9.34 -12.67
N HIS A 113 19.41 -9.20 -13.99
CA HIS A 113 20.41 -8.55 -14.86
C HIS A 113 20.03 -7.12 -15.26
N ILE A 114 18.81 -6.67 -14.92
CA ILE A 114 18.30 -5.34 -15.26
C ILE A 114 18.57 -4.40 -14.08
N GLN A 115 19.01 -3.17 -14.36
CA GLN A 115 19.25 -2.15 -13.33
C GLN A 115 18.04 -1.24 -13.12
N SER A 116 17.38 -0.84 -14.20
CA SER A 116 16.24 0.08 -14.19
C SER A 116 15.00 -0.55 -13.56
N ASP A 117 14.46 0.08 -12.51
CA ASP A 117 13.20 -0.36 -11.86
C ASP A 117 12.02 -0.35 -12.83
N PHE A 118 11.94 0.66 -13.70
CA PHE A 118 10.93 0.71 -14.75
C PHE A 118 11.03 -0.48 -15.70
N ALA A 119 12.25 -0.84 -16.10
CA ALA A 119 12.45 -1.99 -16.96
C ALA A 119 12.13 -3.30 -16.24
N LYS A 120 12.61 -3.52 -15.02
CA LYS A 120 12.24 -4.68 -14.18
C LYS A 120 10.72 -4.81 -14.07
N SER A 121 10.05 -3.68 -13.81
CA SER A 121 8.59 -3.62 -13.70
C SER A 121 7.90 -4.15 -14.96
N ASN A 122 8.37 -3.83 -16.16
CA ASN A 122 7.79 -4.33 -17.41
C ASN A 122 7.89 -5.86 -17.53
N TYR A 123 9.00 -6.46 -17.10
CA TYR A 123 9.17 -7.93 -17.10
C TYR A 123 8.23 -8.60 -16.09
N LEU A 124 8.16 -8.07 -14.87
CA LEU A 124 7.28 -8.60 -13.83
C LEU A 124 5.80 -8.40 -14.18
N GLU A 125 5.45 -7.25 -14.76
CA GLU A 125 4.09 -6.97 -15.23
C GLU A 125 3.65 -7.96 -16.32
N PHE A 126 4.54 -8.28 -17.27
CA PHE A 126 4.26 -9.28 -18.29
C PHE A 126 3.95 -10.66 -17.67
N ALA A 127 4.73 -11.08 -16.70
CA ALA A 127 4.50 -12.33 -15.99
C ALA A 127 3.20 -12.33 -15.18
N LEU A 128 2.91 -11.23 -14.45
CA LEU A 128 1.70 -11.08 -13.63
C LEU A 128 0.41 -11.06 -14.46
N LYS A 129 0.46 -10.60 -15.70
CA LYS A 129 -0.68 -10.57 -16.62
C LYS A 129 -0.99 -11.92 -17.26
N SER A 130 -0.18 -12.94 -17.02
CA SER A 130 -0.41 -14.28 -17.58
C SER A 130 -1.44 -15.05 -16.77
N ASP A 131 -2.46 -15.59 -17.44
CA ASP A 131 -3.48 -16.44 -16.80
C ASP A 131 -2.94 -17.77 -16.27
N SER A 132 -1.76 -18.20 -16.75
CA SER A 132 -1.13 -19.47 -16.42
C SER A 132 0.03 -19.34 -15.42
N ILE A 133 0.11 -18.24 -14.66
CA ILE A 133 1.17 -18.03 -13.69
C ILE A 133 1.10 -19.06 -12.54
N GLU A 134 2.21 -19.73 -12.27
CA GLU A 134 2.32 -20.69 -11.17
C GLU A 134 2.47 -19.99 -9.81
N LYS A 135 1.97 -20.64 -8.75
CA LYS A 135 2.03 -20.12 -7.37
C LYS A 135 3.45 -19.83 -6.89
N THR A 136 4.37 -20.73 -7.21
CA THR A 136 5.80 -20.60 -6.84
C THR A 136 6.41 -19.37 -7.48
N LEU A 137 6.13 -19.14 -8.76
CA LEU A 137 6.60 -17.97 -9.50
C LEU A 137 5.98 -16.67 -8.98
N LEU A 138 4.70 -16.69 -8.63
CA LEU A 138 4.01 -15.53 -8.05
C LEU A 138 4.62 -15.15 -6.68
N ALA A 139 4.93 -16.14 -5.84
CA ALA A 139 5.62 -15.91 -4.57
C ALA A 139 7.04 -15.34 -4.77
N GLU A 140 7.77 -15.81 -5.80
CA GLU A 140 9.08 -15.26 -6.20
C GLU A 140 8.95 -13.80 -6.67
N ILE A 141 7.97 -13.49 -7.52
CA ILE A 141 7.72 -12.13 -7.99
C ILE A 141 7.49 -11.18 -6.80
N ALA A 142 6.69 -11.57 -5.79
CA ALA A 142 6.49 -10.75 -4.61
C ALA A 142 7.81 -10.45 -3.88
N GLN A 143 8.70 -11.44 -3.74
CA GLN A 143 10.02 -11.25 -3.15
C GLN A 143 10.93 -10.35 -3.99
N LYS A 144 10.87 -10.45 -5.33
CA LYS A 144 11.63 -9.56 -6.22
C LYS A 144 11.14 -8.12 -6.14
N ILE A 145 9.82 -7.91 -6.06
CA ILE A 145 9.24 -6.57 -5.84
C ILE A 145 9.76 -5.98 -4.52
N GLU A 146 9.75 -6.76 -3.43
CA GLU A 146 10.26 -6.33 -2.12
C GLU A 146 11.74 -5.90 -2.21
N LYS A 147 12.59 -6.74 -2.83
CA LYS A 147 14.04 -6.65 -2.70
C LYS A 147 14.75 -5.93 -3.84
N GLN A 148 14.18 -5.95 -5.04
CA GLN A 148 14.87 -5.52 -6.26
C GLN A 148 14.27 -4.26 -6.90
N ILE A 149 13.05 -3.86 -6.51
CA ILE A 149 12.43 -2.63 -7.00
C ILE A 149 12.59 -1.54 -5.93
N GLY A 150 13.28 -0.46 -6.24
CA GLY A 150 13.44 0.70 -5.36
C GLY A 150 12.29 1.70 -5.49
N SER A 151 11.69 1.81 -6.68
CA SER A 151 10.60 2.73 -6.97
C SER A 151 9.29 2.32 -6.31
N ASP A 152 8.78 3.12 -5.38
CA ASP A 152 7.49 2.90 -4.71
C ASP A 152 6.31 2.87 -5.68
N PHE A 153 6.35 3.72 -6.72
CA PHE A 153 5.34 3.75 -7.78
C PHE A 153 5.30 2.42 -8.54
N GLU A 154 6.45 1.90 -8.97
CA GLU A 154 6.51 0.62 -9.69
C GLU A 154 6.11 -0.56 -8.78
N LYS A 155 6.50 -0.55 -7.49
CA LYS A 155 6.01 -1.53 -6.51
C LYS A 155 4.49 -1.51 -6.43
N GLY A 156 3.90 -0.33 -6.19
CA GLY A 156 2.45 -0.17 -6.07
C GLY A 156 1.70 -0.61 -7.33
N LYS A 157 2.22 -0.27 -8.51
CA LYS A 157 1.70 -0.71 -9.81
C LYS A 157 1.67 -2.23 -9.93
N LEU A 158 2.78 -2.91 -9.65
CA LEU A 158 2.90 -4.37 -9.76
C LEU A 158 2.00 -5.10 -8.76
N LEU A 159 1.95 -4.64 -7.50
CA LEU A 159 1.17 -5.27 -6.45
C LEU A 159 -0.34 -5.25 -6.73
N LYS A 160 -0.85 -4.25 -7.45
CA LYS A 160 -2.25 -4.21 -7.90
C LYS A 160 -2.61 -5.31 -8.90
N LEU A 161 -1.62 -5.88 -9.59
CA LEU A 161 -1.82 -6.92 -10.61
C LEU A 161 -1.87 -8.34 -10.04
N PHE A 162 -1.61 -8.54 -8.75
CA PHE A 162 -1.64 -9.87 -8.14
C PHE A 162 -3.03 -10.50 -8.24
N PRO A 163 -3.16 -11.75 -8.67
CA PRO A 163 -4.45 -12.43 -8.82
C PRO A 163 -5.12 -12.68 -7.45
N GLU A 164 -6.36 -12.22 -7.26
CA GLU A 164 -7.09 -12.38 -6.00
C GLU A 164 -7.23 -13.84 -5.56
N LYS A 165 -7.60 -14.73 -6.50
CA LYS A 165 -7.79 -16.15 -6.23
C LYS A 165 -6.57 -16.84 -5.63
N LEU A 166 -5.36 -16.34 -5.89
CA LEU A 166 -4.10 -16.92 -5.40
C LEU A 166 -3.67 -16.32 -4.06
N MET A 167 -4.28 -15.22 -3.62
CA MET A 167 -4.02 -14.62 -2.30
C MET A 167 -4.47 -15.50 -1.12
N GLN A 168 -5.27 -16.53 -1.37
CA GLN A 168 -5.63 -17.54 -0.36
C GLN A 168 -4.44 -18.45 0.02
N ASP A 169 -3.39 -18.51 -0.81
CA ASP A 169 -2.16 -19.21 -0.49
C ASP A 169 -1.36 -18.39 0.53
N SER A 170 -1.01 -19.00 1.67
CA SER A 170 -0.36 -18.31 2.79
C SER A 170 1.03 -17.79 2.43
N THR A 171 1.78 -18.49 1.58
CA THR A 171 3.11 -18.07 1.15
C THR A 171 3.03 -16.85 0.25
N ILE A 172 2.11 -16.86 -0.72
CA ILE A 172 1.88 -15.74 -1.62
C ILE A 172 1.42 -14.53 -0.82
N SER A 173 0.42 -14.71 0.04
CA SER A 173 -0.14 -13.64 0.89
C SER A 173 0.93 -13.02 1.79
N THR A 174 1.74 -13.84 2.47
CA THR A 174 2.83 -13.35 3.33
C THR A 174 3.86 -12.55 2.54
N ASN A 175 4.33 -13.05 1.39
CA ASN A 175 5.31 -12.35 0.57
C ASN A 175 4.72 -11.05 -0.04
N TYR A 176 3.45 -11.08 -0.42
CA TYR A 176 2.73 -9.90 -0.90
C TYR A 176 2.72 -8.78 0.16
N PHE A 177 2.30 -9.08 1.39
CA PHE A 177 2.25 -8.06 2.45
C PHE A 177 3.65 -7.58 2.88
N LYS A 178 4.68 -8.41 2.79
CA LYS A 178 6.07 -7.95 2.95
C LYS A 178 6.46 -6.96 1.86
N ALA A 179 6.11 -7.24 0.61
CA ALA A 179 6.37 -6.32 -0.50
C ALA A 179 5.59 -5.00 -0.34
N VAL A 180 4.31 -5.04 0.08
CA VAL A 180 3.55 -3.82 0.40
C VAL A 180 4.22 -3.03 1.52
N ASN A 181 4.67 -3.72 2.58
CA ASN A 181 5.34 -3.06 3.71
C ASN A 181 6.65 -2.37 3.31
N SER A 182 7.33 -2.87 2.27
CA SER A 182 8.58 -2.28 1.75
C SER A 182 8.38 -0.99 0.95
N ILE A 183 7.14 -0.56 0.67
CA ILE A 183 6.83 0.73 0.03
C ILE A 183 7.06 1.84 1.06
N GLY A 184 7.88 2.84 0.70
CA GLY A 184 8.14 4.00 1.56
C GLY A 184 7.08 5.09 1.44
N SER A 185 6.47 5.25 0.27
CA SER A 185 5.38 6.19 0.03
C SER A 185 4.09 5.77 0.71
N ASP A 186 3.59 6.56 1.67
CA ASP A 186 2.31 6.32 2.35
C ASP A 186 1.14 6.20 1.39
N PHE A 187 1.10 7.05 0.36
CA PHE A 187 0.07 7.03 -0.68
C PHE A 187 0.08 5.72 -1.49
N GLU A 188 1.25 5.29 -1.99
CA GLU A 188 1.35 4.06 -2.78
C GLU A 188 1.10 2.82 -1.92
N LYS A 189 1.59 2.81 -0.66
CA LYS A 189 1.31 1.74 0.31
C LYS A 189 -0.19 1.62 0.59
N ALA A 190 -0.86 2.73 0.90
CA ALA A 190 -2.30 2.76 1.12
C ALA A 190 -3.07 2.28 -0.11
N ASN A 191 -2.68 2.70 -1.33
CA ASN A 191 -3.33 2.27 -2.56
C ASN A 191 -3.15 0.76 -2.83
N ALA A 192 -1.97 0.20 -2.54
CA ALA A 192 -1.74 -1.24 -2.64
C ALA A 192 -2.63 -2.02 -1.67
N LEU A 193 -2.76 -1.58 -0.40
CA LEU A 193 -3.65 -2.17 0.59
C LEU A 193 -5.13 -2.05 0.17
N LYS A 194 -5.57 -0.86 -0.20
CA LYS A 194 -6.96 -0.59 -0.64
C LYS A 194 -7.38 -1.49 -1.79
N SER A 195 -6.46 -1.80 -2.72
CA SER A 195 -6.74 -2.69 -3.85
C SER A 195 -7.05 -4.13 -3.45
N ARG A 196 -6.77 -4.53 -2.20
CA ARG A 196 -6.99 -5.89 -1.68
C ARG A 196 -8.20 -5.99 -0.76
N ILE A 197 -8.78 -4.87 -0.34
CA ILE A 197 -9.92 -4.88 0.58
C ILE A 197 -11.20 -5.16 -0.21
N ASN A 198 -11.77 -6.33 0.03
CA ASN A 198 -13.05 -6.77 -0.55
C ASN A 198 -13.80 -7.70 0.42
N SER A 199 -15.01 -8.07 0.10
CA SER A 199 -15.88 -8.91 0.95
C SER A 199 -15.40 -10.35 1.17
N SER A 200 -14.37 -10.79 0.43
CA SER A 200 -13.82 -12.15 0.52
C SER A 200 -12.55 -12.25 1.39
N LEU A 201 -12.16 -11.18 2.09
CA LEU A 201 -11.00 -11.19 2.97
C LEU A 201 -11.15 -12.21 4.09
N THR A 202 -10.10 -13.00 4.30
CA THR A 202 -9.97 -13.84 5.50
C THR A 202 -9.53 -13.00 6.71
N THR A 203 -9.80 -13.50 7.92
CA THR A 203 -9.33 -12.89 9.17
C THR A 203 -7.83 -12.58 9.13
N LYS A 204 -7.00 -13.54 8.72
CA LYS A 204 -5.54 -13.36 8.61
C LYS A 204 -5.13 -12.27 7.63
N GLN A 205 -5.82 -12.15 6.52
CA GLN A 205 -5.55 -11.09 5.54
C GLN A 205 -5.96 -9.73 6.08
N THR A 206 -7.10 -9.64 6.76
CA THR A 206 -7.55 -8.40 7.42
C THR A 206 -6.53 -7.96 8.48
N GLU A 207 -6.07 -8.89 9.32
CA GLU A 207 -5.02 -8.62 10.32
C GLU A 207 -3.74 -8.12 9.66
N ALA A 208 -3.27 -8.77 8.60
CA ALA A 208 -2.08 -8.33 7.88
C ALA A 208 -2.23 -6.94 7.25
N ILE A 209 -3.41 -6.60 6.72
CA ILE A 209 -3.69 -5.26 6.20
C ILE A 209 -3.64 -4.22 7.33
N ILE A 210 -4.25 -4.51 8.49
CA ILE A 210 -4.22 -3.62 9.65
C ILE A 210 -2.78 -3.43 10.14
N GLU A 211 -2.01 -4.52 10.28
CA GLU A 211 -0.62 -4.46 10.71
C GLU A 211 0.25 -3.61 9.75
N VAL A 212 0.14 -3.83 8.44
CA VAL A 212 0.87 -3.03 7.46
C VAL A 212 0.39 -1.57 7.46
N SER A 213 -0.91 -1.32 7.65
CA SER A 213 -1.44 0.06 7.74
C SER A 213 -0.84 0.85 8.92
N ASN A 214 -0.39 0.17 9.99
CA ASN A 214 0.28 0.81 11.12
C ASN A 214 1.66 1.39 10.76
N THR A 215 2.23 1.00 9.62
CA THR A 215 3.48 1.56 9.10
C THR A 215 3.28 2.78 8.19
N ILE A 216 2.03 3.19 7.95
CA ILE A 216 1.68 4.41 7.22
C ILE A 216 1.80 5.59 8.20
N GLY A 217 2.64 6.57 7.85
CA GLY A 217 2.85 7.77 8.68
C GLY A 217 1.76 8.83 8.51
N SER A 218 1.09 8.86 7.36
CA SER A 218 -0.03 9.76 7.10
C SER A 218 -1.31 9.27 7.78
N ASP A 219 -1.81 10.02 8.78
CA ASP A 219 -3.08 9.74 9.47
C ASP A 219 -4.24 9.60 8.48
N PHE A 220 -4.31 10.47 7.47
CA PHE A 220 -5.34 10.45 6.43
C PHE A 220 -5.30 9.18 5.59
N GLU A 221 -4.13 8.79 5.09
CA GLU A 221 -4.02 7.56 4.28
C GLU A 221 -4.27 6.30 5.11
N LYS A 222 -3.77 6.26 6.36
CA LYS A 222 -4.05 5.18 7.30
C LYS A 222 -5.54 5.08 7.60
N ALA A 223 -6.20 6.20 7.89
CA ALA A 223 -7.64 6.24 8.16
C ALA A 223 -8.45 5.75 6.95
N ASN A 224 -8.08 6.11 5.72
CA ASN A 224 -8.75 5.63 4.52
C ASN A 224 -8.66 4.10 4.36
N VAL A 225 -7.52 3.48 4.67
CA VAL A 225 -7.39 2.01 4.65
C VAL A 225 -8.28 1.37 5.70
N LEU A 226 -8.21 1.84 6.96
CA LEU A 226 -8.99 1.29 8.07
C LEU A 226 -10.50 1.46 7.84
N LYS A 227 -10.92 2.59 7.27
CA LYS A 227 -12.32 2.85 6.91
C LYS A 227 -12.85 1.83 5.92
N LEU A 228 -12.09 1.52 4.87
CA LEU A 228 -12.50 0.48 3.92
C LEU A 228 -12.64 -0.89 4.58
N ILE A 229 -11.75 -1.24 5.51
CA ILE A 229 -11.90 -2.50 6.26
C ILE A 229 -13.20 -2.50 7.08
N ILE A 230 -13.51 -1.41 7.78
CA ILE A 230 -14.75 -1.26 8.55
C ILE A 230 -15.99 -1.40 7.64
N GLU A 231 -15.94 -0.84 6.43
CA GLU A 231 -17.06 -0.83 5.49
C GLU A 231 -17.31 -2.20 4.83
N HIS A 232 -16.25 -2.99 4.58
CA HIS A 232 -16.30 -4.20 3.76
C HIS A 232 -16.07 -5.50 4.53
N ALA A 233 -15.39 -5.47 5.68
CA ALA A 233 -15.11 -6.67 6.45
C ALA A 233 -16.24 -7.03 7.42
N VAL A 234 -16.41 -8.34 7.68
CA VAL A 234 -17.22 -8.81 8.81
C VAL A 234 -16.31 -8.74 10.05
N PHE A 235 -16.67 -7.88 11.01
CA PHE A 235 -15.93 -7.75 12.25
C PHE A 235 -16.15 -8.98 13.14
N GLN A 236 -15.06 -9.70 13.39
CA GLN A 236 -14.95 -10.64 14.49
C GLN A 236 -14.25 -9.94 15.66
N GLU A 237 -14.39 -10.47 16.88
CA GLU A 237 -13.83 -9.85 18.09
C GLU A 237 -12.32 -9.55 17.97
N ILE A 238 -11.54 -10.50 17.42
CA ILE A 238 -10.10 -10.31 17.25
C ILE A 238 -9.77 -9.16 16.29
N ASN A 239 -10.51 -9.05 15.21
CA ASN A 239 -10.30 -7.99 14.22
C ASN A 239 -10.66 -6.62 14.79
N LEU A 240 -11.72 -6.52 15.58
CA LEU A 240 -12.14 -5.25 16.20
C LEU A 240 -11.13 -4.76 17.25
N LYS A 241 -10.58 -5.67 18.05
CA LYS A 241 -9.53 -5.31 19.01
C LYS A 241 -8.28 -4.76 18.29
N LEU A 242 -7.81 -5.45 17.26
CA LEU A 242 -6.67 -5.00 16.46
C LEU A 242 -6.99 -3.68 15.73
N MET A 243 -8.21 -3.56 15.22
CA MET A 243 -8.70 -2.35 14.56
C MET A 243 -8.67 -1.14 15.50
N THR A 244 -9.23 -1.26 16.73
CA THR A 244 -9.25 -0.16 17.70
C THR A 244 -7.85 0.21 18.15
N GLN A 245 -6.96 -0.78 18.34
CA GLN A 245 -5.54 -0.51 18.63
C GLN A 245 -4.85 0.26 17.51
N SER A 246 -5.20 -0.02 16.25
CA SER A 246 -4.68 0.70 15.09
C SER A 246 -5.24 2.12 14.99
N ILE A 247 -6.54 2.30 15.27
CA ILE A 247 -7.20 3.61 15.34
C ILE A 247 -6.53 4.48 16.42
N ASP A 248 -6.24 3.91 17.59
CA ASP A 248 -5.61 4.62 18.71
C ASP A 248 -4.23 5.21 18.38
N GLN A 249 -3.54 4.67 17.39
CA GLN A 249 -2.23 5.17 16.92
C GLN A 249 -2.33 6.37 15.97
N ILE A 250 -3.52 6.71 15.48
CA ILE A 250 -3.74 7.89 14.65
C ILE A 250 -3.58 9.14 15.52
N GLY A 251 -2.86 10.16 15.06
CA GLY A 251 -2.68 11.42 15.79
C GLY A 251 -3.90 12.34 15.68
N SER A 252 -4.59 12.32 14.53
CA SER A 252 -5.76 13.16 14.25
C SER A 252 -7.01 12.67 14.99
N ASP A 253 -7.53 13.45 15.94
CA ASP A 253 -8.80 13.16 16.62
C ASP A 253 -9.98 13.11 15.64
N PHE A 254 -9.96 13.94 14.60
CA PHE A 254 -10.99 13.94 13.56
C PHE A 254 -11.06 12.59 12.84
N GLU A 255 -9.92 12.05 12.41
CA GLU A 255 -9.86 10.75 11.73
C GLU A 255 -10.22 9.60 12.69
N LYS A 256 -9.71 9.63 13.93
CA LYS A 256 -10.10 8.65 14.97
C LYS A 256 -11.61 8.63 15.19
N CYS A 257 -12.20 9.81 15.37
CA CYS A 257 -13.63 9.94 15.64
C CYS A 257 -14.47 9.38 14.48
N ASN A 258 -14.11 9.69 13.23
CA ASN A 258 -14.80 9.17 12.05
C ASN A 258 -14.73 7.65 11.96
N LEU A 259 -13.57 7.05 12.25
CA LEU A 259 -13.38 5.61 12.25
C LEU A 259 -14.16 4.93 13.38
N LEU A 260 -14.11 5.49 14.60
CA LEU A 260 -14.86 4.95 15.73
C LEU A 260 -16.37 5.03 15.50
N LYS A 261 -16.88 6.14 14.93
CA LYS A 261 -18.30 6.24 14.51
C LYS A 261 -18.68 5.12 13.57
N ALA A 262 -17.89 4.91 12.52
CA ALA A 262 -18.15 3.84 11.55
C ALA A 262 -18.07 2.45 12.19
N ALA A 263 -17.11 2.21 13.08
CA ALA A 263 -16.96 0.94 13.79
C ALA A 263 -18.12 0.68 14.76
N ILE A 264 -18.59 1.68 15.52
CA ILE A 264 -19.77 1.58 16.39
C ILE A 264 -21.01 1.24 15.55
N ASP A 265 -21.18 1.86 14.39
CA ASP A 265 -22.35 1.62 13.54
C ASP A 265 -22.39 0.21 12.96
N LYS A 266 -21.24 -0.34 12.59
CA LYS A 266 -21.13 -1.65 11.93
C LYS A 266 -21.02 -2.83 12.90
N SER A 267 -20.59 -2.61 14.14
CA SER A 267 -20.34 -3.67 15.11
C SER A 267 -21.61 -4.12 15.84
N LEU A 268 -21.70 -5.42 16.10
CA LEU A 268 -22.61 -5.92 17.13
C LEU A 268 -22.11 -5.49 18.51
N MET A 269 -23.00 -4.96 19.35
CA MET A 269 -22.65 -4.46 20.68
C MET A 269 -22.65 -5.56 21.74
N ASN A 270 -21.98 -6.72 21.45
CA ASN A 270 -21.64 -7.63 22.53
C ASN A 270 -20.64 -6.96 23.50
N GLU A 271 -20.43 -7.56 24.65
CA GLU A 271 -19.61 -6.99 25.73
C GLU A 271 -18.15 -6.72 25.29
N VAL A 272 -17.55 -7.65 24.54
CA VAL A 272 -16.15 -7.54 24.05
C VAL A 272 -16.02 -6.39 23.08
N ASN A 273 -16.90 -6.31 22.08
CA ASN A 273 -16.89 -5.26 21.08
C ASN A 273 -17.16 -3.90 21.70
N PHE A 274 -18.11 -3.81 22.61
CA PHE A 274 -18.40 -2.60 23.35
C PHE A 274 -17.18 -2.12 24.12
N MET A 275 -16.50 -3.01 24.88
CA MET A 275 -15.33 -2.65 25.67
C MET A 275 -14.16 -2.19 24.78
N CYS A 276 -13.94 -2.79 23.62
CA CYS A 276 -12.92 -2.32 22.69
C CYS A 276 -13.20 -0.89 22.20
N LEU A 277 -14.44 -0.60 21.81
CA LEU A 277 -14.84 0.69 21.25
C LEU A 277 -14.89 1.80 22.32
N ILE A 278 -15.49 1.51 23.50
CA ILE A 278 -15.62 2.51 24.57
C ILE A 278 -14.24 2.93 25.13
N ASN A 279 -13.31 1.97 25.24
CA ASN A 279 -11.94 2.26 25.68
C ASN A 279 -11.19 3.15 24.67
N SER A 280 -11.39 2.95 23.36
CA SER A 280 -10.78 3.83 22.36
C SER A 280 -11.41 5.22 22.35
N THR A 281 -12.70 5.35 22.67
CA THR A 281 -13.37 6.64 22.79
C THR A 281 -12.72 7.52 23.88
N SER A 282 -12.24 6.93 24.97
CA SER A 282 -11.55 7.66 26.04
C SER A 282 -10.23 8.33 25.60
N LYS A 283 -9.67 7.91 24.46
CA LYS A 283 -8.41 8.44 23.88
C LYS A 283 -8.62 9.60 22.89
N ILE A 284 -9.86 10.04 22.69
CA ILE A 284 -10.18 11.24 21.91
C ILE A 284 -9.95 12.46 22.77
N GLY A 285 -9.13 13.40 22.32
CA GLY A 285 -8.84 14.64 23.06
C GLY A 285 -9.97 15.68 22.96
N SER A 286 -10.69 15.69 21.82
CA SER A 286 -11.82 16.60 21.60
C SER A 286 -13.04 16.23 22.45
N GLU A 287 -13.42 17.10 23.38
CA GLU A 287 -14.58 16.93 24.26
C GLU A 287 -15.88 16.76 23.47
N TYR A 288 -16.08 17.59 22.45
CA TYR A 288 -17.23 17.54 21.55
C TYR A 288 -17.32 16.22 20.77
N ASP A 289 -16.20 15.73 20.26
CA ASP A 289 -16.18 14.46 19.53
C ASP A 289 -16.41 13.27 20.47
N ARG A 290 -15.88 13.33 21.69
CA ARG A 290 -16.12 12.34 22.74
C ARG A 290 -17.58 12.30 23.14
N GLU A 291 -18.22 13.46 23.33
CA GLU A 291 -19.67 13.56 23.57
C GLU A 291 -20.47 12.83 22.49
N ASN A 292 -20.18 13.13 21.21
CA ASN A 292 -20.90 12.54 20.09
C ASN A 292 -20.72 11.03 20.00
N LEU A 293 -19.52 10.51 20.26
CA LEU A 293 -19.26 9.06 20.31
C LEU A 293 -20.02 8.38 21.45
N LEU A 294 -19.99 8.94 22.67
CA LEU A 294 -20.72 8.36 23.79
C LEU A 294 -22.24 8.39 23.57
N LYS A 295 -22.77 9.43 22.95
CA LYS A 295 -24.18 9.49 22.55
C LYS A 295 -24.54 8.40 21.54
N GLN A 296 -23.65 8.11 20.59
CA GLN A 296 -23.89 7.08 19.59
C GLN A 296 -24.02 5.67 20.22
N PHE A 297 -23.30 5.38 21.31
CA PHE A 297 -23.50 4.12 22.04
C PHE A 297 -24.92 3.97 22.61
N THR A 298 -25.56 5.07 23.03
CA THR A 298 -26.94 5.03 23.54
C THR A 298 -27.99 4.67 22.48
N GLU A 299 -27.64 4.80 21.20
CA GLU A 299 -28.49 4.40 20.06
C GLU A 299 -28.32 2.93 19.69
N LYS A 300 -27.41 2.21 20.37
CA LYS A 300 -27.19 0.78 20.19
C LYS A 300 -27.93 -0.03 21.25
N GLU A 301 -28.22 -1.29 20.94
CA GLU A 301 -28.80 -2.22 21.88
C GLU A 301 -27.74 -2.65 22.91
N LEU A 302 -27.66 -1.93 24.03
CA LEU A 302 -26.83 -2.33 25.17
C LEU A 302 -27.63 -3.29 26.04
N SER A 303 -27.15 -4.54 26.17
CA SER A 303 -27.91 -5.64 26.76
C SER A 303 -27.60 -5.91 28.22
N THR A 304 -26.51 -5.29 28.78
CA THR A 304 -26.07 -5.56 30.15
C THR A 304 -25.94 -4.29 30.97
N ASP A 305 -26.17 -4.40 32.27
CA ASP A 305 -25.93 -3.31 33.24
C ASP A 305 -24.46 -2.90 33.24
N GLN A 306 -23.53 -3.82 32.93
CA GLN A 306 -22.12 -3.51 32.86
C GLN A 306 -21.83 -2.53 31.72
N GLN A 307 -22.40 -2.73 30.52
CA GLN A 307 -22.24 -1.78 29.41
C GLN A 307 -22.76 -0.39 29.77
N TRP A 308 -23.93 -0.29 30.44
CA TRP A 308 -24.45 0.98 30.91
C TRP A 308 -23.56 1.64 31.96
N ASN A 309 -23.06 0.86 32.93
CA ASN A 309 -22.15 1.37 33.98
C ASN A 309 -20.86 1.92 33.35
N GLU A 310 -20.26 1.21 32.36
CA GLU A 310 -19.06 1.68 31.65
C GLU A 310 -19.35 2.94 30.81
N LEU A 311 -20.50 3.00 30.15
CA LEU A 311 -20.91 4.19 29.41
C LEU A 311 -21.07 5.40 30.34
N ILE A 312 -21.73 5.22 31.47
CA ILE A 312 -21.88 6.27 32.49
C ILE A 312 -20.51 6.68 33.04
N ALA A 313 -19.65 5.73 33.39
CA ALA A 313 -18.31 6.02 33.90
C ALA A 313 -17.48 6.84 32.93
N ASN A 314 -17.55 6.54 31.63
CA ASN A 314 -16.83 7.28 30.59
C ASN A 314 -17.29 8.73 30.46
N THR A 315 -18.52 9.09 30.88
CA THR A 315 -18.96 10.49 30.89
C THR A 315 -18.12 11.34 31.85
N THR A 316 -17.64 10.78 32.96
CA THR A 316 -16.85 11.52 33.94
C THR A 316 -15.47 11.94 33.44
N GLN A 317 -15.02 11.35 32.32
CA GLN A 317 -13.77 11.71 31.66
C GLN A 317 -13.91 12.92 30.71
N ILE A 318 -15.14 13.38 30.42
CA ILE A 318 -15.38 14.60 29.66
C ILE A 318 -15.10 15.79 30.60
N GLY A 319 -14.14 16.65 30.23
CA GLY A 319 -13.79 17.83 31.05
C GLY A 319 -14.87 18.91 31.03
N SER A 320 -15.48 19.13 29.88
CA SER A 320 -16.59 20.08 29.72
C SER A 320 -17.87 19.57 30.41
N GLU A 321 -18.34 20.35 31.39
CA GLU A 321 -19.55 20.00 32.13
C GLU A 321 -20.81 20.07 31.30
N PHE A 322 -20.84 20.93 30.28
CA PHE A 322 -21.95 21.04 29.32
C PHE A 322 -22.08 19.76 28.48
N GLU A 323 -20.99 19.31 27.84
CA GLU A 323 -20.98 18.09 27.04
C GLU A 323 -21.25 16.86 27.93
N ARG A 324 -20.67 16.81 29.12
CA ARG A 324 -20.96 15.75 30.11
C ARG A 324 -22.43 15.68 30.46
N GLY A 325 -23.05 16.83 30.76
CA GLY A 325 -24.48 16.96 31.06
C GLY A 325 -25.34 16.45 29.90
N ASN A 326 -24.99 16.79 28.66
CA ASN A 326 -25.72 16.37 27.46
C ASN A 326 -25.70 14.85 27.28
N VAL A 327 -24.54 14.21 27.49
CA VAL A 327 -24.43 12.74 27.39
C VAL A 327 -25.27 12.06 28.47
N LEU A 328 -25.16 12.54 29.74
CA LEU A 328 -25.94 12.01 30.86
C LEU A 328 -27.45 12.12 30.63
N ILE A 329 -27.95 13.25 30.09
CA ILE A 329 -29.35 13.43 29.75
C ILE A 329 -29.80 12.38 28.71
N GLN A 330 -28.99 12.11 27.70
CA GLN A 330 -29.32 11.12 26.72
C GLN A 330 -29.31 9.70 27.31
N ILE A 331 -28.33 9.37 28.15
CA ILE A 331 -28.26 8.09 28.87
C ILE A 331 -29.54 7.89 29.73
N ALA A 332 -29.97 8.88 30.48
CA ALA A 332 -31.17 8.82 31.31
C ALA A 332 -32.44 8.47 30.52
N GLY A 333 -32.52 8.98 29.27
CA GLY A 333 -33.65 8.70 28.39
C GLY A 333 -33.65 7.31 27.75
N LYS A 334 -32.51 6.59 27.78
CA LYS A 334 -32.33 5.33 27.06
C LYS A 334 -32.03 4.13 27.99
N MET A 335 -31.38 4.35 29.11
CA MET A 335 -30.99 3.27 30.02
C MET A 335 -32.19 2.57 30.67
N PRO A 336 -32.07 1.27 31.01
CA PRO A 336 -33.10 0.53 31.76
C PRO A 336 -33.43 1.20 33.09
N LYS A 337 -34.71 1.14 33.51
CA LYS A 337 -35.13 1.61 34.81
C LYS A 337 -34.70 0.61 35.91
N ASN A 338 -33.52 0.83 36.45
CA ASN A 338 -32.82 -0.02 37.40
C ASN A 338 -32.20 0.86 38.49
N GLU A 339 -32.47 0.60 39.74
CA GLU A 339 -31.99 1.40 40.86
C GLU A 339 -30.46 1.43 40.99
N ALA A 340 -29.78 0.31 40.67
CA ALA A 340 -28.31 0.26 40.64
C ALA A 340 -27.71 1.17 39.58
N LEU A 341 -28.30 1.18 38.37
CA LEU A 341 -27.88 2.07 37.27
C LEU A 341 -28.18 3.53 37.61
N LYS A 342 -29.34 3.80 38.25
CA LYS A 342 -29.71 5.14 38.72
C LYS A 342 -28.71 5.66 39.77
N GLU A 343 -28.25 4.79 40.66
CA GLU A 343 -27.24 5.15 41.66
C GLU A 343 -25.90 5.49 40.97
N THR A 344 -25.45 4.67 40.03
CA THR A 344 -24.22 4.93 39.23
C THR A 344 -24.33 6.24 38.45
N TYR A 345 -25.48 6.46 37.79
CA TYR A 345 -25.75 7.71 37.07
C TYR A 345 -25.68 8.93 38.00
N MET A 346 -26.33 8.86 39.18
CA MET A 346 -26.31 9.96 40.14
C MET A 346 -24.91 10.24 40.70
N LYS A 347 -24.07 9.21 40.87
CA LYS A 347 -22.65 9.40 41.22
C LYS A 347 -21.91 10.18 40.13
N ALA A 348 -22.11 9.82 38.85
CA ALA A 348 -21.50 10.53 37.71
C ALA A 348 -22.05 11.96 37.59
N ALA A 349 -23.36 12.19 37.73
CA ALA A 349 -23.95 13.52 37.67
C ALA A 349 -23.39 14.45 38.76
N LYS A 350 -23.20 13.96 39.99
CA LYS A 350 -22.62 14.73 41.10
C LYS A 350 -21.17 15.18 40.86
N THR A 351 -20.48 14.70 39.82
CA THR A 351 -19.16 15.22 39.44
C THR A 351 -19.24 16.51 38.61
N ILE A 352 -20.46 16.98 38.29
CA ILE A 352 -20.70 18.26 37.62
C ILE A 352 -20.78 19.34 38.70
N ASN A 353 -19.93 20.38 38.58
CA ASN A 353 -19.90 21.50 39.51
C ASN A 353 -20.89 22.60 39.12
N SER A 354 -21.22 22.74 37.82
CA SER A 354 -22.21 23.68 37.36
C SER A 354 -23.60 23.31 37.88
N GLU A 355 -24.20 24.14 38.72
CA GLU A 355 -25.54 23.92 39.28
C GLU A 355 -26.60 23.75 38.18
N ASN A 356 -26.47 24.51 37.09
CA ASN A 356 -27.38 24.43 35.95
C ASN A 356 -27.29 23.05 35.25
N GLU A 357 -26.07 22.59 34.91
CA GLU A 357 -25.88 21.33 34.23
C GLU A 357 -26.19 20.11 35.13
N LEU A 358 -25.83 20.20 36.42
CA LEU A 358 -26.24 19.21 37.41
C LEU A 358 -27.78 19.13 37.49
N GLY A 359 -28.45 20.30 37.60
CA GLY A 359 -29.90 20.35 37.63
C GLY A 359 -30.57 19.73 36.39
N ARG A 360 -30.01 19.97 35.23
CA ARG A 360 -30.47 19.35 33.95
C ARG A 360 -30.33 17.81 34.00
N ALA A 361 -29.16 17.32 34.39
CA ALA A 361 -28.87 15.88 34.47
C ALA A 361 -29.76 15.19 35.52
N VAL A 362 -29.91 15.77 36.72
CA VAL A 362 -30.78 15.21 37.77
C VAL A 362 -32.24 15.18 37.39
N LYS A 363 -32.73 16.24 36.71
CA LYS A 363 -34.11 16.28 36.19
C LYS A 363 -34.38 15.19 35.16
N ALA A 364 -33.40 14.82 34.32
CA ALA A 364 -33.54 13.83 33.28
C ALA A 364 -33.76 12.40 33.80
N ILE A 365 -33.23 12.04 34.98
CA ILE A 365 -33.31 10.69 35.56
C ILE A 365 -34.55 10.48 36.46
N ASN A 366 -35.22 11.55 36.90
CA ASN A 366 -36.41 11.49 37.72
C ASN A 366 -37.71 11.51 36.89
#